data_462380e3fd5f6e7f91ef6b4911cdeceb
#
_entry.id   462380e3fd5f6e7f91ef6b4911cdeceb
#
_cell.length_a   1.000
_cell.length_b   1.000
_cell.length_c   1.000
_cell.angle_alpha   90.00
_cell.angle_beta   90.00
_cell.angle_gamma   90.00
#
_symmetry.space_group_name_H-M   'P 1'
#
loop_
_entity.id
_entity.type
_entity.pdbx_description
1 polymer ?
#
loop_
_entity_poly.entity_id
_entity_poly.type
_entity_poly.pdbx_seq_one_letter_code
_entity_poly.pdbx_strand_id
1 'polypeptide(L)'
;MEKALDLDWSNLSFGYMKADYNVRCYYRNGEWGEVEVSDSEHITLHMAATCLHYGQEAFEGLKAFRGKDGKVRIFRLEANAERLQSTCDGIMMPQLPTEKFREMVTRVVKMNERFVPPYESGASLYIRPLLIGTGAQVGVHPADEYLFMVFVMPVGPYFKGGFAANPYVVIRQYDRSAPLGTGIYKVGGNYAASMKANKLAHDLGYSCEFYLDAKEKKYIDECGAANFFGIKDNTYVTPKSTSILPSITNKSLMQLAEDMGMKVERRQIPIEELDTFEEAGACGTAAVISPIERIDDLEMKRSYVIAKDGKPGPICRKLYDTLRGIQYGDIEDRYGWVTVLE
;
A
#
# COMPACT_ATOMS: atom_id res chain seq x y z
N MET A 1 -22.28 -18.48 -1.23
CA MET A 1 -21.41 -17.49 -1.90
C MET A 1 -22.24 -16.71 -2.90
N GLU A 2 -22.23 -15.40 -2.79
CA GLU A 2 -22.94 -14.51 -3.71
C GLU A 2 -22.23 -14.43 -5.06
N LYS A 3 -22.98 -14.46 -6.17
CA LYS A 3 -22.40 -14.36 -7.52
C LYS A 3 -21.85 -12.95 -7.72
N ALA A 4 -20.66 -12.84 -8.30
CA ALA A 4 -20.06 -11.54 -8.64
C ALA A 4 -20.97 -10.74 -9.58
N LEU A 5 -20.93 -9.41 -9.46
CA LEU A 5 -21.64 -8.49 -10.35
C LEU A 5 -21.18 -8.67 -11.81
N ASP A 6 -22.07 -8.31 -12.73
CA ASP A 6 -21.71 -8.21 -14.16
C ASP A 6 -21.08 -6.83 -14.43
N LEU A 7 -19.75 -6.75 -14.29
CA LEU A 7 -18.95 -5.55 -14.51
C LEU A 7 -17.79 -5.86 -15.47
N ASP A 8 -17.33 -4.85 -16.19
CA ASP A 8 -16.07 -4.94 -16.94
C ASP A 8 -14.86 -4.82 -15.98
N TRP A 9 -14.59 -5.93 -15.28
CA TRP A 9 -13.57 -6.02 -14.26
C TRP A 9 -12.16 -5.66 -14.75
N SER A 10 -11.86 -5.95 -16.02
CA SER A 10 -10.55 -5.72 -16.63
C SER A 10 -10.26 -4.23 -16.88
N ASN A 11 -11.29 -3.42 -17.04
CA ASN A 11 -11.19 -1.99 -17.32
C ASN A 11 -11.43 -1.08 -16.12
N LEU A 12 -11.68 -1.65 -14.94
CA LEU A 12 -11.81 -0.85 -13.71
C LEU A 12 -10.53 -0.04 -13.46
N SER A 13 -10.70 1.22 -13.07
CA SER A 13 -9.62 2.07 -12.58
C SER A 13 -9.44 1.90 -11.06
N PHE A 14 -8.44 2.56 -10.49
CA PHE A 14 -8.32 2.73 -9.02
C PHE A 14 -9.16 3.94 -8.54
N GLY A 15 -10.33 4.14 -9.17
CA GLY A 15 -11.29 5.19 -8.81
C GLY A 15 -12.34 4.67 -7.83
N TYR A 16 -12.96 5.59 -7.09
CA TYR A 16 -14.03 5.23 -6.16
C TYR A 16 -15.23 4.62 -6.91
N MET A 17 -15.71 3.50 -6.41
CA MET A 17 -16.97 2.87 -6.80
C MET A 17 -17.74 2.52 -5.53
N LYS A 18 -19.01 2.89 -5.47
CA LYS A 18 -19.88 2.57 -4.35
C LYS A 18 -20.09 1.05 -4.26
N ALA A 19 -19.86 0.50 -3.06
CA ALA A 19 -20.33 -0.81 -2.65
C ALA A 19 -21.62 -0.70 -1.83
N ASP A 20 -22.22 -1.83 -1.45
CA ASP A 20 -23.51 -1.81 -0.74
C ASP A 20 -23.39 -1.26 0.68
N TYR A 21 -22.31 -1.64 1.39
CA TYR A 21 -22.17 -1.35 2.81
C TYR A 21 -20.74 -0.93 3.17
N ASN A 22 -20.64 -0.12 4.21
CA ASN A 22 -19.43 0.13 4.97
C ASN A 22 -19.68 -0.18 6.44
N VAL A 23 -18.62 -0.31 7.23
CA VAL A 23 -18.71 -0.54 8.68
C VAL A 23 -17.99 0.58 9.41
N ARG A 24 -18.54 0.96 10.56
CA ARG A 24 -18.10 2.10 11.39
C ARG A 24 -17.99 1.68 12.84
N CYS A 25 -17.03 2.26 13.56
CA CYS A 25 -16.87 2.11 14.98
C CYS A 25 -16.37 3.42 15.58
N TYR A 26 -17.02 3.93 16.59
CA TYR A 26 -16.67 5.19 17.24
C TYR A 26 -15.86 4.93 18.50
N TYR A 27 -14.84 5.76 18.72
CA TYR A 27 -14.15 5.87 20.01
C TYR A 27 -14.66 7.09 20.74
N ARG A 28 -15.25 6.88 21.93
CA ARG A 28 -15.81 7.93 22.78
C ARG A 28 -15.63 7.55 24.24
N ASN A 29 -15.47 8.53 25.10
CA ASN A 29 -15.31 8.32 26.54
C ASN A 29 -14.18 7.34 26.91
N GLY A 30 -13.13 7.27 26.10
CA GLY A 30 -11.97 6.42 26.36
C GLY A 30 -12.10 4.98 25.86
N GLU A 31 -13.15 4.60 25.12
CA GLU A 31 -13.37 3.23 24.65
C GLU A 31 -13.95 3.15 23.23
N TRP A 32 -13.70 2.01 22.58
CA TRP A 32 -14.28 1.66 21.30
C TRP A 32 -15.70 1.10 21.48
N GLY A 33 -16.67 1.67 20.78
CA GLY A 33 -18.06 1.23 20.78
C GLY A 33 -18.30 -0.03 19.91
N GLU A 34 -19.59 -0.27 19.64
CA GLU A 34 -20.05 -1.36 18.79
C GLU A 34 -19.78 -1.08 17.29
N VAL A 35 -19.74 -2.14 16.51
CA VAL A 35 -19.56 -2.05 15.05
C VAL A 35 -20.90 -1.82 14.38
N GLU A 36 -21.07 -0.64 13.79
CA GLU A 36 -22.25 -0.23 13.04
C GLU A 36 -22.08 -0.53 11.54
N VAL A 37 -23.17 -0.93 10.90
CA VAL A 37 -23.25 -1.10 9.43
C VAL A 37 -23.98 0.09 8.83
N SER A 38 -23.48 0.61 7.72
CA SER A 38 -24.09 1.73 7.00
C SER A 38 -24.03 1.51 5.49
N ASP A 39 -25.09 1.90 4.79
CA ASP A 39 -25.17 1.99 3.33
C ASP A 39 -24.88 3.41 2.80
N SER A 40 -24.68 4.37 3.72
CA SER A 40 -24.37 5.76 3.39
C SER A 40 -22.90 5.93 3.02
N GLU A 41 -22.64 6.59 1.89
CA GLU A 41 -21.31 7.02 1.46
C GLU A 41 -20.81 8.28 2.19
N HIS A 42 -21.67 8.90 2.98
CA HIS A 42 -21.39 10.17 3.64
C HIS A 42 -21.21 9.98 5.14
N ILE A 43 -20.32 10.79 5.71
CA ILE A 43 -20.15 10.98 7.14
C ILE A 43 -20.39 12.44 7.50
N THR A 44 -20.91 12.71 8.67
CA THR A 44 -21.04 14.06 9.20
C THR A 44 -19.92 14.31 10.20
N LEU A 45 -19.21 15.41 10.01
CA LEU A 45 -18.12 15.85 10.89
C LEU A 45 -18.43 17.25 11.42
N HIS A 46 -18.02 17.49 12.67
CA HIS A 46 -17.99 18.87 13.18
C HIS A 46 -16.92 19.67 12.42
N MET A 47 -17.19 20.95 12.14
CA MET A 47 -16.27 21.81 11.38
C MET A 47 -14.88 21.95 12.04
N ALA A 48 -14.77 21.75 13.35
CA ALA A 48 -13.52 21.77 14.10
C ALA A 48 -12.93 20.36 14.37
N ALA A 49 -13.33 19.34 13.62
CA ALA A 49 -12.74 18.00 13.74
C ALA A 49 -11.23 18.04 13.46
N THR A 50 -10.41 17.38 14.28
CA THR A 50 -8.94 17.44 14.19
C THR A 50 -8.40 16.91 12.87
N CYS A 51 -9.08 15.94 12.24
CA CYS A 51 -8.69 15.43 10.92
C CYS A 51 -8.75 16.51 9.83
N LEU A 52 -9.68 17.47 9.93
CA LEU A 52 -9.84 18.55 8.95
C LEU A 52 -8.77 19.66 9.07
N HIS A 53 -8.25 19.87 10.29
CA HIS A 53 -7.35 20.98 10.57
C HIS A 53 -5.89 20.53 10.69
N TYR A 54 -5.65 19.37 11.29
CA TYR A 54 -4.31 18.90 11.64
C TYR A 54 -3.94 17.59 10.96
N GLY A 55 -4.80 17.06 10.07
CA GLY A 55 -4.55 15.79 9.40
C GLY A 55 -4.38 14.63 10.38
N GLN A 56 -5.04 14.67 11.56
CA GLN A 56 -5.02 13.56 12.51
C GLN A 56 -5.85 12.41 11.97
N GLU A 57 -5.23 11.64 11.08
CA GLU A 57 -5.84 10.50 10.41
C GLU A 57 -4.80 9.45 10.04
N ALA A 58 -5.22 8.20 10.03
CA ALA A 58 -4.44 7.04 9.65
C ALA A 58 -5.26 6.14 8.75
N PHE A 59 -4.63 5.50 7.75
CA PHE A 59 -5.35 4.59 6.88
C PHE A 59 -4.55 3.33 6.57
N GLU A 60 -5.25 2.30 6.13
CA GLU A 60 -4.65 1.08 5.63
C GLU A 60 -5.14 0.74 4.22
N GLY A 61 -4.49 -0.21 3.59
CA GLY A 61 -4.87 -0.71 2.28
C GLY A 61 -4.59 -2.19 2.17
N LEU A 62 -5.66 -2.98 2.08
CA LEU A 62 -5.63 -4.42 1.89
C LEU A 62 -6.33 -4.79 0.60
N LYS A 63 -6.21 -6.06 0.23
CA LYS A 63 -6.97 -6.62 -0.90
C LYS A 63 -7.58 -7.96 -0.52
N ALA A 64 -8.79 -8.19 -1.05
CA ALA A 64 -9.40 -9.50 -1.06
C ALA A 64 -9.46 -10.05 -2.50
N PHE A 65 -9.28 -11.36 -2.60
CA PHE A 65 -9.16 -12.10 -3.87
C PHE A 65 -10.10 -13.29 -3.87
N ARG A 66 -10.75 -13.55 -5.00
CA ARG A 66 -11.51 -14.78 -5.20
C ARG A 66 -10.60 -15.83 -5.86
N GLY A 67 -10.42 -16.96 -5.21
CA GLY A 67 -9.65 -18.07 -5.77
C GLY A 67 -10.45 -18.91 -6.76
N LYS A 68 -9.79 -19.84 -7.45
CA LYS A 68 -10.42 -20.82 -8.35
C LYS A 68 -11.48 -21.69 -7.66
N ASP A 69 -11.29 -21.94 -6.36
CA ASP A 69 -12.23 -22.69 -5.52
C ASP A 69 -13.44 -21.84 -5.08
N GLY A 70 -13.55 -20.60 -5.57
CA GLY A 70 -14.61 -19.66 -5.25
C GLY A 70 -14.45 -18.95 -3.90
N LYS A 71 -13.54 -19.38 -3.03
CA LYS A 71 -13.35 -18.79 -1.70
C LYS A 71 -12.71 -17.41 -1.80
N VAL A 72 -13.14 -16.52 -0.90
CA VAL A 72 -12.57 -15.18 -0.77
C VAL A 72 -11.44 -15.19 0.25
N ARG A 73 -10.35 -14.56 -0.10
CA ARG A 73 -9.10 -14.51 0.67
C ARG A 73 -8.66 -13.09 0.92
N ILE A 74 -8.36 -12.74 2.17
CA ILE A 74 -7.80 -11.43 2.53
C ILE A 74 -6.31 -11.64 2.85
N PHE A 75 -5.45 -10.83 2.23
CA PHE A 75 -4.00 -10.97 2.39
C PHE A 75 -3.46 -10.09 3.51
N ARG A 76 -2.69 -10.69 4.45
CA ARG A 76 -1.94 -10.02 5.53
C ARG A 76 -2.80 -9.12 6.43
N LEU A 77 -3.99 -9.58 6.80
CA LEU A 77 -4.95 -8.82 7.60
C LEU A 77 -4.33 -8.37 8.93
N GLU A 78 -3.71 -9.27 9.69
CA GLU A 78 -3.10 -9.00 11.00
C GLU A 78 -1.94 -8.01 10.89
N ALA A 79 -1.09 -8.16 9.88
CA ALA A 79 0.04 -7.23 9.68
C ALA A 79 -0.42 -5.80 9.36
N ASN A 80 -1.59 -5.64 8.70
CA ASN A 80 -2.20 -4.33 8.49
C ASN A 80 -2.77 -3.76 9.80
N ALA A 81 -3.39 -4.60 10.65
CA ALA A 81 -3.84 -4.18 11.98
C ALA A 81 -2.68 -3.68 12.86
N GLU A 82 -1.58 -4.44 12.92
CA GLU A 82 -0.36 -4.08 13.65
C GLU A 82 0.25 -2.76 13.14
N ARG A 83 0.29 -2.57 11.81
CA ARG A 83 0.82 -1.33 11.24
C ARG A 83 -0.08 -0.14 11.51
N LEU A 84 -1.41 -0.30 11.51
CA LEU A 84 -2.35 0.73 11.94
C LEU A 84 -2.08 1.12 13.41
N GLN A 85 -1.89 0.14 14.30
CA GLN A 85 -1.56 0.40 15.70
C GLN A 85 -0.25 1.18 15.86
N SER A 86 0.79 0.80 15.10
CA SER A 86 2.05 1.55 15.06
C SER A 86 1.88 2.98 14.55
N THR A 87 1.01 3.18 13.54
CA THR A 87 0.67 4.53 13.06
C THR A 87 -0.08 5.32 14.12
N CYS A 88 -1.05 4.71 14.80
CA CYS A 88 -1.80 5.34 15.89
C CYS A 88 -0.88 5.80 17.01
N ASP A 89 0.07 4.96 17.43
CA ASP A 89 1.07 5.33 18.44
C ASP A 89 1.86 6.56 17.99
N GLY A 90 2.31 6.58 16.74
CA GLY A 90 3.15 7.65 16.21
C GLY A 90 2.48 9.02 16.10
N ILE A 91 1.16 9.08 15.99
CA ILE A 91 0.38 10.32 15.88
C ILE A 91 -0.65 10.49 17.00
N MET A 92 -0.44 9.76 18.11
CA MET A 92 -1.22 9.87 19.35
C MET A 92 -2.73 9.64 19.14
N MET A 93 -3.09 8.60 18.38
CA MET A 93 -4.46 8.14 18.23
C MET A 93 -4.71 6.85 19.04
N PRO A 94 -5.95 6.56 19.47
CA PRO A 94 -6.26 5.31 20.16
C PRO A 94 -6.03 4.12 19.24
N GLN A 95 -5.32 3.11 19.74
CA GLN A 95 -5.12 1.86 19.00
C GLN A 95 -6.45 1.08 18.93
N LEU A 96 -6.77 0.60 17.73
CA LEU A 96 -7.89 -0.33 17.54
C LEU A 96 -7.40 -1.75 17.86
N PRO A 97 -8.11 -2.53 18.72
CA PRO A 97 -7.77 -3.94 18.96
C PRO A 97 -7.74 -4.75 17.65
N THR A 98 -6.78 -5.67 17.51
CA THR A 98 -6.61 -6.51 16.32
C THR A 98 -7.87 -7.31 16.00
N GLU A 99 -8.55 -7.83 17.01
CA GLU A 99 -9.78 -8.60 16.87
C GLU A 99 -10.91 -7.74 16.28
N LYS A 100 -11.02 -6.49 16.72
CA LYS A 100 -12.02 -5.54 16.20
C LYS A 100 -11.69 -5.12 14.76
N PHE A 101 -10.41 -4.91 14.44
CA PHE A 101 -9.96 -4.67 13.07
C PHE A 101 -10.33 -5.87 12.17
N ARG A 102 -10.04 -7.09 12.62
CA ARG A 102 -10.37 -8.34 11.91
C ARG A 102 -11.88 -8.46 11.69
N GLU A 103 -12.68 -8.28 12.76
CA GLU A 103 -14.14 -8.30 12.68
C GLU A 103 -14.66 -7.35 11.60
N MET A 104 -14.23 -6.09 11.65
CA MET A 104 -14.73 -5.06 10.74
C MET A 104 -14.32 -5.32 9.28
N VAL A 105 -13.07 -5.72 9.06
CA VAL A 105 -12.57 -6.03 7.71
C VAL A 105 -13.24 -7.26 7.13
N THR A 106 -13.38 -8.35 7.89
CA THR A 106 -14.04 -9.56 7.40
C THR A 106 -15.53 -9.35 7.17
N ARG A 107 -16.19 -8.61 8.07
CA ARG A 107 -17.62 -8.30 7.98
C ARG A 107 -17.93 -7.47 6.73
N VAL A 108 -17.19 -6.39 6.47
CA VAL A 108 -17.45 -5.55 5.29
C VAL A 108 -17.19 -6.30 3.98
N VAL A 109 -16.20 -7.18 3.92
CA VAL A 109 -15.93 -8.00 2.72
C VAL A 109 -17.06 -9.01 2.50
N LYS A 110 -17.52 -9.71 3.53
CA LYS A 110 -18.67 -10.65 3.45
C LYS A 110 -19.94 -9.94 2.98
N MET A 111 -20.25 -8.77 3.53
CA MET A 111 -21.45 -8.01 3.18
C MET A 111 -21.42 -7.46 1.75
N ASN A 112 -20.24 -7.36 1.16
CA ASN A 112 -20.02 -6.88 -0.21
C ASN A 112 -19.42 -7.97 -1.10
N GLU A 113 -19.66 -9.26 -0.81
CA GLU A 113 -19.01 -10.37 -1.53
C GLU A 113 -19.23 -10.33 -3.04
N ARG A 114 -20.39 -9.82 -3.51
CA ARG A 114 -20.71 -9.68 -4.93
C ARG A 114 -19.79 -8.69 -5.66
N PHE A 115 -19.07 -7.81 -4.93
CA PHE A 115 -18.06 -6.89 -5.46
C PHE A 115 -16.65 -7.50 -5.51
N VAL A 116 -16.46 -8.71 -4.98
CA VAL A 116 -15.19 -9.42 -5.13
C VAL A 116 -15.07 -9.96 -6.55
N PRO A 117 -14.11 -9.47 -7.35
CA PRO A 117 -13.98 -9.84 -8.76
C PRO A 117 -13.82 -11.34 -8.97
N PRO A 118 -14.28 -11.88 -10.12
CA PRO A 118 -13.99 -13.26 -10.52
C PRO A 118 -12.50 -13.52 -10.65
N TYR A 119 -12.08 -14.77 -10.40
CA TYR A 119 -10.69 -15.19 -10.46
C TYR A 119 -9.99 -14.81 -11.77
N GLU A 120 -10.63 -15.05 -12.90
CA GLU A 120 -10.07 -14.88 -14.26
C GLU A 120 -9.84 -13.41 -14.62
N SER A 121 -10.47 -12.49 -13.91
CA SER A 121 -10.40 -11.05 -14.22
C SER A 121 -9.04 -10.41 -13.91
N GLY A 122 -8.22 -11.03 -13.05
CA GLY A 122 -7.00 -10.44 -12.50
C GLY A 122 -7.22 -9.23 -11.59
N ALA A 123 -8.48 -8.80 -11.42
CA ALA A 123 -8.92 -7.71 -10.54
C ALA A 123 -8.99 -8.17 -9.06
N SER A 124 -9.23 -7.25 -8.15
CA SER A 124 -9.32 -7.53 -6.71
C SER A 124 -10.29 -6.58 -6.02
N LEU A 125 -10.78 -6.95 -4.84
CA LEU A 125 -11.50 -6.02 -3.98
C LEU A 125 -10.50 -5.27 -3.11
N TYR A 126 -10.43 -3.95 -3.26
CA TYR A 126 -9.63 -3.10 -2.40
C TYR A 126 -10.39 -2.78 -1.12
N ILE A 127 -9.73 -2.88 0.01
CA ILE A 127 -10.28 -2.62 1.33
C ILE A 127 -9.57 -1.41 1.90
N ARG A 128 -10.32 -0.38 2.30
CA ARG A 128 -9.83 0.86 2.89
C ARG A 128 -10.27 1.02 4.34
N PRO A 129 -9.47 0.56 5.32
CA PRO A 129 -9.59 1.02 6.69
C PRO A 129 -9.12 2.47 6.82
N LEU A 130 -9.89 3.29 7.53
CA LEU A 130 -9.60 4.70 7.77
C LEU A 130 -9.97 5.06 9.20
N LEU A 131 -9.03 5.65 9.94
CA LEU A 131 -9.23 6.17 11.29
C LEU A 131 -9.01 7.67 11.27
N ILE A 132 -9.99 8.44 11.76
CA ILE A 132 -9.96 9.90 11.79
C ILE A 132 -10.30 10.45 13.17
N GLY A 133 -9.63 11.53 13.57
CA GLY A 133 -10.01 12.33 14.75
C GLY A 133 -11.24 13.18 14.44
N THR A 134 -12.33 12.97 15.19
CA THR A 134 -13.62 13.64 14.98
C THR A 134 -13.96 14.64 16.08
N GLY A 135 -13.26 14.61 17.21
CA GLY A 135 -13.44 15.54 18.32
C GLY A 135 -13.28 17.01 17.90
N ALA A 136 -14.18 17.85 18.39
CA ALA A 136 -14.26 19.27 18.04
C ALA A 136 -13.30 20.11 18.87
N GLN A 137 -12.20 20.54 18.27
CA GLN A 137 -11.20 21.38 18.94
C GLN A 137 -10.39 22.24 17.96
N VAL A 138 -9.79 23.32 18.46
CA VAL A 138 -8.91 24.20 17.69
C VAL A 138 -7.46 24.15 18.19
N GLY A 139 -7.23 23.76 19.43
CA GLY A 139 -5.88 23.56 19.98
C GLY A 139 -5.19 22.33 19.34
N VAL A 140 -3.86 22.38 19.19
CA VAL A 140 -3.07 21.25 18.66
C VAL A 140 -2.80 20.23 19.77
N HIS A 141 -3.70 19.29 19.90
CA HIS A 141 -3.59 18.13 20.80
C HIS A 141 -4.43 16.97 20.25
N PRO A 142 -4.21 15.73 20.70
CA PRO A 142 -5.02 14.58 20.27
C PRO A 142 -6.53 14.82 20.48
N ALA A 143 -7.35 14.36 19.57
CA ALA A 143 -8.80 14.38 19.72
C ALA A 143 -9.23 13.50 20.90
N ASP A 144 -10.41 13.78 21.45
CA ASP A 144 -11.08 12.95 22.46
C ASP A 144 -12.07 11.95 21.83
N GLU A 145 -12.48 12.19 20.58
CA GLU A 145 -13.35 11.29 19.81
C GLU A 145 -12.72 10.93 18.46
N TYR A 146 -12.95 9.68 18.04
CA TYR A 146 -12.47 9.16 16.76
C TYR A 146 -13.54 8.29 16.08
N LEU A 147 -13.42 8.22 14.75
CA LEU A 147 -14.19 7.30 13.94
C LEU A 147 -13.23 6.39 13.16
N PHE A 148 -13.35 5.08 13.39
CA PHE A 148 -12.76 4.07 12.51
C PHE A 148 -13.83 3.55 11.56
N MET A 149 -13.55 3.53 10.26
CA MET A 149 -14.44 3.00 9.24
C MET A 149 -13.69 2.12 8.26
N VAL A 150 -14.39 1.15 7.68
CA VAL A 150 -13.86 0.32 6.60
C VAL A 150 -14.88 0.30 5.47
N PHE A 151 -14.42 0.62 4.27
CA PHE A 151 -15.19 0.47 3.05
C PHE A 151 -14.39 -0.31 2.00
N VAL A 152 -15.07 -0.81 0.99
CA VAL A 152 -14.47 -1.62 -0.07
C VAL A 152 -14.86 -1.08 -1.44
N MET A 153 -14.02 -1.34 -2.43
CA MET A 153 -14.33 -1.09 -3.83
C MET A 153 -13.57 -2.05 -4.74
N PRO A 154 -14.16 -2.53 -5.83
CA PRO A 154 -13.43 -3.34 -6.80
C PRO A 154 -12.42 -2.47 -7.55
N VAL A 155 -11.25 -3.02 -7.81
CA VAL A 155 -10.19 -2.38 -8.58
C VAL A 155 -9.69 -3.35 -9.65
N GLY A 156 -9.46 -2.82 -10.85
CA GLY A 156 -8.94 -3.60 -11.97
C GLY A 156 -7.50 -4.06 -11.78
N PRO A 157 -6.97 -4.84 -12.71
CA PRO A 157 -5.57 -5.20 -12.72
C PRO A 157 -4.71 -3.94 -12.82
N TYR A 158 -3.66 -3.87 -12.02
CA TYR A 158 -2.77 -2.70 -11.99
C TYR A 158 -2.10 -2.45 -13.35
N PHE A 159 -1.69 -3.52 -14.02
CA PHE A 159 -1.07 -3.45 -15.34
C PHE A 159 -2.09 -3.80 -16.44
N LYS A 160 -2.67 -2.78 -17.08
CA LYS A 160 -3.59 -2.98 -18.21
C LYS A 160 -2.90 -3.56 -19.45
N GLY A 161 -1.59 -3.29 -19.62
CA GLY A 161 -0.76 -3.80 -20.73
C GLY A 161 0.08 -5.02 -20.39
N GLY A 162 -0.14 -5.68 -19.26
CA GLY A 162 0.68 -6.78 -18.76
C GLY A 162 1.81 -6.31 -17.85
N PHE A 163 2.55 -7.26 -17.28
CA PHE A 163 3.66 -7.00 -16.36
C PHE A 163 4.89 -6.50 -17.13
N ALA A 164 5.09 -5.19 -17.19
CA ALA A 164 6.13 -4.51 -17.95
C ALA A 164 7.00 -3.62 -17.03
N ALA A 165 8.24 -3.37 -17.45
CA ALA A 165 9.12 -2.44 -16.76
C ALA A 165 8.78 -0.99 -17.17
N ASN A 166 8.93 -0.04 -16.24
CA ASN A 166 8.54 1.34 -16.40
C ASN A 166 9.67 2.31 -16.05
N PRO A 167 9.74 3.49 -16.71
CA PRO A 167 10.72 4.53 -16.38
C PRO A 167 10.27 5.35 -15.16
N TYR A 168 11.24 5.67 -14.29
CA TYR A 168 11.09 6.48 -13.09
C TYR A 168 12.01 7.70 -13.17
N VAL A 169 11.69 8.77 -12.42
CA VAL A 169 12.51 9.99 -12.38
C VAL A 169 12.81 10.41 -10.95
N VAL A 170 14.07 10.74 -10.69
CA VAL A 170 14.51 11.32 -9.41
C VAL A 170 13.97 12.72 -9.29
N ILE A 171 13.23 13.00 -8.22
CA ILE A 171 12.71 14.33 -7.89
C ILE A 171 13.52 14.89 -6.72
N ARG A 172 14.49 15.77 -7.01
CA ARG A 172 15.36 16.35 -5.98
C ARG A 172 14.77 17.57 -5.28
N GLN A 173 13.81 18.25 -5.91
CA GLN A 173 13.18 19.47 -5.39
C GLN A 173 12.19 19.21 -4.26
N TYR A 174 11.78 17.97 -4.06
CA TYR A 174 10.80 17.58 -3.03
C TYR A 174 11.31 16.41 -2.22
N ASP A 175 11.02 16.47 -0.92
CA ASP A 175 11.22 15.35 0.00
C ASP A 175 9.93 14.57 0.16
N ARG A 176 10.05 13.26 0.30
CA ARG A 176 8.91 12.44 0.68
C ARG A 176 8.50 12.69 2.13
N SER A 177 9.48 12.78 3.01
CA SER A 177 9.31 12.99 4.45
C SER A 177 10.62 13.41 5.11
N ALA A 178 10.53 14.11 6.23
CA ALA A 178 11.69 14.37 7.08
C ALA A 178 12.22 13.06 7.69
N PRO A 179 13.53 12.95 7.99
CA PRO A 179 14.17 11.74 8.53
C PRO A 179 13.56 11.20 9.84
N LEU A 180 13.06 12.09 10.71
CA LEU A 180 12.39 11.76 11.97
C LEU A 180 10.94 12.27 11.99
N GLY A 181 10.35 12.43 10.81
CA GLY A 181 8.97 12.84 10.65
C GLY A 181 7.99 11.64 10.58
N THR A 182 6.91 11.84 9.86
CA THR A 182 5.81 10.86 9.76
C THR A 182 6.00 9.81 8.67
N GLY A 183 7.15 9.75 7.99
CA GLY A 183 7.38 8.86 6.85
C GLY A 183 7.19 7.37 7.12
N ILE A 184 7.48 6.92 8.36
CA ILE A 184 7.27 5.53 8.78
C ILE A 184 5.82 5.20 9.13
N TYR A 185 4.94 6.20 9.20
CA TYR A 185 3.52 6.06 9.54
C TYR A 185 2.65 6.20 8.30
N LYS A 186 1.50 5.51 8.29
CA LYS A 186 0.59 5.55 7.15
C LYS A 186 -0.49 6.61 7.34
N VAL A 187 -0.10 7.86 7.14
CA VAL A 187 -0.91 9.08 7.34
C VAL A 187 -1.09 9.84 6.03
N GLY A 188 -2.25 10.45 5.80
CA GLY A 188 -2.59 11.15 4.56
C GLY A 188 -1.70 12.35 4.26
N GLY A 189 -1.15 13.00 5.29
CA GLY A 189 -0.21 14.11 5.11
C GLY A 189 1.01 13.75 4.26
N ASN A 190 1.55 12.53 4.39
CA ASN A 190 2.66 12.05 3.55
C ASN A 190 2.26 11.98 2.07
N TYR A 191 1.00 11.62 1.78
CA TYR A 191 0.49 11.49 0.41
C TYR A 191 0.11 12.86 -0.17
N ALA A 192 -0.48 13.75 0.63
CA ALA A 192 -0.74 15.13 0.21
C ALA A 192 0.57 15.85 -0.17
N ALA A 193 1.63 15.68 0.61
CA ALA A 193 2.95 16.24 0.32
C ALA A 193 3.57 15.71 -0.99
N SER A 194 3.26 14.47 -1.37
CA SER A 194 3.82 13.84 -2.59
C SER A 194 3.09 14.24 -3.89
N MET A 195 1.90 14.83 -3.83
CA MET A 195 1.08 15.11 -5.03
C MET A 195 1.80 15.97 -6.07
N LYS A 196 2.59 16.96 -5.62
CA LYS A 196 3.30 17.87 -6.54
C LYS A 196 4.47 17.16 -7.24
N ALA A 197 5.22 16.33 -6.53
CA ALA A 197 6.28 15.53 -7.10
C ALA A 197 5.74 14.49 -8.09
N ASN A 198 4.64 13.81 -7.72
CA ASN A 198 3.95 12.85 -8.58
C ASN A 198 3.48 13.52 -9.89
N LYS A 199 2.80 14.68 -9.78
CA LYS A 199 2.38 15.42 -10.97
C LYS A 199 3.55 15.79 -11.86
N LEU A 200 4.66 16.27 -11.28
CA LEU A 200 5.86 16.62 -12.04
C LEU A 200 6.43 15.42 -12.79
N ALA A 201 6.52 14.25 -12.15
CA ALA A 201 6.98 13.03 -12.81
C ALA A 201 6.10 12.67 -14.01
N HIS A 202 4.78 12.71 -13.85
CA HIS A 202 3.85 12.43 -14.94
C HIS A 202 3.89 13.47 -16.07
N ASP A 203 4.01 14.76 -15.76
CA ASP A 203 4.15 15.83 -16.76
C ASP A 203 5.43 15.66 -17.59
N LEU A 204 6.48 15.05 -17.02
CA LEU A 204 7.73 14.70 -17.69
C LEU A 204 7.67 13.36 -18.45
N GLY A 205 6.55 12.64 -18.40
CA GLY A 205 6.33 11.37 -19.11
C GLY A 205 6.84 10.13 -18.37
N TYR A 206 7.13 10.23 -17.07
CA TYR A 206 7.54 9.10 -16.24
C TYR A 206 6.35 8.46 -15.51
N SER A 207 6.50 7.19 -15.20
CA SER A 207 5.45 6.43 -14.50
C SER A 207 5.37 6.75 -13.01
N CYS A 208 6.49 7.19 -12.40
CA CYS A 208 6.56 7.44 -10.98
C CYS A 208 7.75 8.32 -10.62
N GLU A 209 7.59 9.10 -9.57
CA GLU A 209 8.67 9.82 -8.90
C GLU A 209 9.53 8.88 -8.04
N PHE A 210 10.82 9.17 -7.97
CA PHE A 210 11.80 8.44 -7.19
C PHE A 210 12.44 9.37 -6.16
N TYR A 211 12.32 9.02 -4.89
CA TYR A 211 12.79 9.84 -3.79
C TYR A 211 14.13 9.38 -3.25
N LEU A 212 14.96 10.36 -2.94
CA LEU A 212 16.19 10.20 -2.17
C LEU A 212 15.98 10.73 -0.75
N ASP A 213 16.87 10.32 0.15
CA ASP A 213 16.84 10.81 1.53
C ASP A 213 16.86 12.34 1.60
N ALA A 214 16.08 12.90 2.54
CA ALA A 214 15.89 14.34 2.64
C ALA A 214 17.16 15.09 3.09
N LYS A 215 18.09 14.42 3.77
CA LYS A 215 19.26 15.06 4.38
C LYS A 215 20.43 15.25 3.39
N GLU A 216 20.78 14.19 2.67
CA GLU A 216 21.98 14.16 1.83
C GLU A 216 21.67 14.07 0.34
N LYS A 217 20.43 13.74 -0.04
CA LYS A 217 20.01 13.49 -1.43
C LYS A 217 20.88 12.45 -2.12
N LYS A 218 21.33 11.46 -1.36
CA LYS A 218 22.30 10.45 -1.76
C LYS A 218 21.76 9.03 -1.70
N TYR A 219 20.94 8.74 -0.71
CA TYR A 219 20.45 7.39 -0.47
C TYR A 219 19.02 7.22 -0.99
N ILE A 220 18.72 6.05 -1.53
CA ILE A 220 17.38 5.70 -2.02
C ILE A 220 16.41 5.59 -0.84
N ASP A 221 15.26 6.26 -0.94
CA ASP A 221 14.15 6.13 0.02
C ASP A 221 13.00 5.33 -0.60
N GLU A 222 12.11 5.94 -1.34
CA GLU A 222 10.91 5.28 -1.89
C GLU A 222 10.59 5.67 -3.33
N CYS A 223 9.76 4.87 -3.98
CA CYS A 223 9.22 5.10 -5.30
C CYS A 223 7.74 5.53 -5.15
N GLY A 224 7.47 6.85 -5.15
CA GLY A 224 6.13 7.35 -4.91
C GLY A 224 5.54 6.83 -3.59
N ALA A 225 4.50 6.00 -3.68
CA ALA A 225 3.84 5.36 -2.55
C ALA A 225 4.24 3.88 -2.36
N ALA A 226 5.38 3.45 -2.92
CA ALA A 226 5.86 2.07 -2.94
C ALA A 226 7.32 1.97 -2.49
N ASN A 227 7.70 0.87 -1.83
CA ASN A 227 9.09 0.64 -1.44
C ASN A 227 9.93 0.22 -2.66
N PHE A 228 11.18 0.65 -2.69
CA PHE A 228 12.19 0.20 -3.66
C PHE A 228 12.80 -1.14 -3.24
N PHE A 229 13.14 -1.98 -4.21
CA PHE A 229 14.09 -3.07 -4.06
C PHE A 229 14.93 -3.25 -5.34
N GLY A 230 16.14 -3.77 -5.19
CA GLY A 230 17.02 -4.18 -6.28
C GLY A 230 17.52 -5.61 -6.06
N ILE A 231 17.85 -6.27 -7.17
CA ILE A 231 18.44 -7.61 -7.19
C ILE A 231 19.84 -7.53 -7.79
N LYS A 232 20.83 -8.10 -7.09
CA LYS A 232 22.19 -8.28 -7.59
C LYS A 232 22.88 -9.45 -6.89
N ASP A 233 23.73 -10.18 -7.57
CA ASP A 233 24.53 -11.26 -6.99
C ASP A 233 23.70 -12.21 -6.08
N ASN A 234 22.56 -12.65 -6.57
CA ASN A 234 21.58 -13.47 -5.79
C ASN A 234 21.17 -12.84 -4.44
N THR A 235 21.13 -11.51 -4.36
CA THR A 235 20.77 -10.76 -3.16
C THR A 235 19.60 -9.83 -3.44
N TYR A 236 18.55 -9.89 -2.60
CA TYR A 236 17.46 -8.92 -2.54
C TYR A 236 17.88 -7.75 -1.63
N VAL A 237 18.02 -6.56 -2.18
CA VAL A 237 18.47 -5.38 -1.45
C VAL A 237 17.34 -4.36 -1.40
N THR A 238 17.01 -3.87 -0.19
CA THR A 238 15.97 -2.85 -0.01
C THR A 238 16.41 -1.77 0.98
N PRO A 239 15.99 -0.51 0.81
CA PRO A 239 16.41 0.57 1.68
C PRO A 239 15.97 0.39 3.13
N LYS A 240 16.80 0.85 4.06
CA LYS A 240 16.50 1.02 5.48
C LYS A 240 16.69 2.46 5.86
N SER A 241 15.61 3.14 6.25
CA SER A 241 15.60 4.53 6.65
C SER A 241 14.50 4.76 7.70
N THR A 242 14.61 5.84 8.45
CA THR A 242 13.58 6.28 9.42
C THR A 242 12.44 7.05 8.75
N SER A 243 12.52 7.30 7.44
CA SER A 243 11.50 7.98 6.63
C SER A 243 10.68 7.06 5.74
N ILE A 244 11.03 5.76 5.66
CA ILE A 244 10.38 4.79 4.76
C ILE A 244 9.25 4.05 5.49
N LEU A 245 8.07 3.99 4.86
CA LEU A 245 6.96 3.19 5.37
C LEU A 245 7.33 1.69 5.40
N PRO A 246 7.16 0.98 6.54
CA PRO A 246 7.37 -0.48 6.60
C PRO A 246 6.32 -1.22 5.75
N SER A 247 6.61 -1.45 4.47
CA SER A 247 5.70 -2.10 3.53
C SER A 247 5.47 -3.56 3.88
N ILE A 248 4.20 -3.96 3.96
CA ILE A 248 3.79 -5.34 4.19
C ILE A 248 4.13 -6.20 2.98
N THR A 249 3.96 -5.66 1.77
CA THR A 249 4.36 -6.35 0.53
C THR A 249 5.87 -6.58 0.51
N ASN A 250 6.69 -5.58 0.83
CA ASN A 250 8.14 -5.73 0.86
C ASN A 250 8.60 -6.79 1.88
N LYS A 251 7.99 -6.80 3.08
CA LYS A 251 8.25 -7.86 4.09
C LYS A 251 7.93 -9.25 3.53
N SER A 252 6.84 -9.39 2.78
CA SER A 252 6.48 -10.67 2.15
C SER A 252 7.46 -11.05 1.04
N LEU A 253 7.88 -10.11 0.20
CA LEU A 253 8.87 -10.36 -0.85
C LEU A 253 10.24 -10.73 -0.31
N MET A 254 10.69 -10.11 0.79
CA MET A 254 11.93 -10.49 1.46
C MET A 254 11.89 -11.95 1.93
N GLN A 255 10.79 -12.39 2.54
CA GLN A 255 10.64 -13.78 2.97
C GLN A 255 10.65 -14.74 1.78
N LEU A 256 9.94 -14.39 0.69
CA LEU A 256 9.95 -15.21 -0.52
C LEU A 256 11.34 -15.28 -1.17
N ALA A 257 12.10 -14.18 -1.14
CA ALA A 257 13.47 -14.16 -1.65
C ALA A 257 14.38 -15.09 -0.82
N GLU A 258 14.28 -15.06 0.52
CA GLU A 258 15.00 -16.00 1.39
C GLU A 258 14.66 -17.44 1.07
N ASP A 259 13.38 -17.77 0.89
CA ASP A 259 12.92 -19.13 0.54
C ASP A 259 13.37 -19.58 -0.86
N MET A 260 13.68 -18.62 -1.75
CA MET A 260 14.32 -18.90 -3.04
C MET A 260 15.84 -19.07 -2.94
N GLY A 261 16.41 -19.04 -1.74
CA GLY A 261 17.84 -19.16 -1.49
C GLY A 261 18.65 -17.90 -1.77
N MET A 262 18.00 -16.74 -1.81
CA MET A 262 18.65 -15.45 -1.94
C MET A 262 19.07 -14.91 -0.58
N LYS A 263 20.10 -14.07 -0.55
CA LYS A 263 20.37 -13.19 0.60
C LYS A 263 19.38 -12.04 0.63
N VAL A 264 19.08 -11.50 1.81
CA VAL A 264 18.28 -10.30 1.98
C VAL A 264 19.08 -9.26 2.75
N GLU A 265 19.21 -8.07 2.18
CA GLU A 265 19.89 -6.94 2.80
C GLU A 265 18.97 -5.75 2.94
N ARG A 266 18.87 -5.23 4.17
CA ARG A 266 18.18 -3.97 4.46
C ARG A 266 19.22 -2.97 4.97
N ARG A 267 19.55 -1.99 4.14
CA ARG A 267 20.60 -1.00 4.42
C ARG A 267 20.36 0.30 3.67
N GLN A 268 21.16 1.32 3.95
CA GLN A 268 21.23 2.47 3.06
C GLN A 268 21.81 2.03 1.70
N ILE A 269 21.24 2.56 0.63
CA ILE A 269 21.63 2.26 -0.76
C ILE A 269 21.98 3.60 -1.43
N PRO A 270 23.24 3.89 -1.68
CA PRO A 270 23.61 5.07 -2.48
C PRO A 270 22.98 4.99 -3.87
N ILE A 271 22.55 6.13 -4.43
CA ILE A 271 21.92 6.15 -5.76
C ILE A 271 22.82 5.58 -6.85
N GLU A 272 24.12 5.77 -6.73
CA GLU A 272 25.12 5.26 -7.68
C GLU A 272 25.14 3.72 -7.75
N GLU A 273 24.66 3.04 -6.69
CA GLU A 273 24.57 1.59 -6.67
C GLU A 273 23.52 1.04 -7.65
N LEU A 274 22.63 1.89 -8.17
CA LEU A 274 21.66 1.52 -9.20
C LEU A 274 22.32 0.91 -10.45
N ASP A 275 23.54 1.30 -10.78
CA ASP A 275 24.30 0.74 -11.91
C ASP A 275 24.69 -0.74 -11.72
N THR A 276 24.61 -1.24 -10.50
CA THR A 276 25.01 -2.63 -10.15
C THR A 276 23.83 -3.59 -10.06
N PHE A 277 22.61 -3.10 -10.09
CA PHE A 277 21.45 -3.96 -10.03
C PHE A 277 21.13 -4.61 -11.38
N GLU A 278 20.89 -5.92 -11.35
CA GLU A 278 20.46 -6.73 -12.49
C GLU A 278 18.97 -6.56 -12.75
N GLU A 279 18.19 -6.39 -11.67
CA GLU A 279 16.76 -6.13 -11.68
C GLU A 279 16.40 -5.14 -10.57
N ALA A 280 15.36 -4.36 -10.76
CA ALA A 280 14.78 -3.53 -9.69
C ALA A 280 13.26 -3.43 -9.82
N GLY A 281 12.61 -3.11 -8.71
CA GLY A 281 11.18 -2.91 -8.67
C GLY A 281 10.73 -2.01 -7.51
N ALA A 282 9.56 -1.43 -7.70
CA ALA A 282 8.78 -0.84 -6.62
C ALA A 282 7.70 -1.83 -6.15
N CYS A 283 7.46 -1.94 -4.85
CA CYS A 283 6.51 -2.91 -4.32
C CYS A 283 5.53 -2.29 -3.33
N GLY A 284 4.27 -2.72 -3.43
CA GLY A 284 3.17 -2.27 -2.57
C GLY A 284 1.86 -2.98 -2.86
N THR A 285 0.84 -2.74 -2.05
CA THR A 285 -0.47 -3.43 -2.14
C THR A 285 -1.15 -3.23 -3.51
N ALA A 286 -0.98 -2.06 -4.14
CA ALA A 286 -1.66 -1.76 -5.40
C ALA A 286 -1.14 -2.64 -6.55
N ALA A 287 0.18 -2.67 -6.77
CA ALA A 287 0.82 -3.32 -7.91
C ALA A 287 1.40 -4.70 -7.61
N VAL A 288 1.62 -5.04 -6.33
CA VAL A 288 2.49 -6.10 -5.85
C VAL A 288 3.96 -5.76 -6.17
N ILE A 289 4.38 -5.86 -7.43
CA ILE A 289 5.65 -5.37 -7.95
C ILE A 289 5.40 -4.55 -9.21
N SER A 290 5.99 -3.38 -9.31
CA SER A 290 6.14 -2.60 -10.53
C SER A 290 7.62 -2.62 -10.93
N PRO A 291 8.02 -3.41 -11.94
CA PRO A 291 9.39 -3.48 -12.39
C PRO A 291 9.89 -2.14 -12.93
N ILE A 292 11.16 -1.84 -12.70
CA ILE A 292 11.79 -0.59 -13.11
C ILE A 292 12.66 -0.82 -14.35
N GLU A 293 12.39 -0.06 -15.41
CA GLU A 293 13.19 -0.05 -16.64
C GLU A 293 14.48 0.75 -16.44
N ARG A 294 14.31 2.01 -16.04
CA ARG A 294 15.39 2.94 -15.75
C ARG A 294 14.94 4.00 -14.74
N ILE A 295 15.92 4.63 -14.14
CA ILE A 295 15.73 5.77 -13.25
C ILE A 295 16.57 6.93 -13.77
N ASP A 296 15.92 8.01 -14.18
CA ASP A 296 16.58 9.19 -14.71
C ASP A 296 16.72 10.28 -13.64
N ASP A 297 17.93 10.76 -13.42
CA ASP A 297 18.25 11.92 -12.60
C ASP A 297 18.54 13.11 -13.54
N LEU A 298 17.53 13.89 -13.81
CA LEU A 298 17.61 14.97 -14.80
C LEU A 298 18.52 16.11 -14.34
N GLU A 299 18.58 16.39 -13.04
CA GLU A 299 19.45 17.44 -12.49
C GLU A 299 20.92 17.04 -12.60
N MET A 300 21.24 15.78 -12.32
CA MET A 300 22.61 15.24 -12.45
C MET A 300 22.94 14.79 -13.87
N LYS A 301 21.98 14.87 -14.81
CA LYS A 301 22.09 14.42 -16.20
C LYS A 301 22.57 12.97 -16.30
N ARG A 302 22.02 12.10 -15.46
CA ARG A 302 22.38 10.68 -15.37
C ARG A 302 21.16 9.80 -15.54
N SER A 303 21.34 8.67 -16.23
CA SER A 303 20.32 7.63 -16.39
C SER A 303 20.87 6.30 -15.91
N TYR A 304 20.16 5.65 -15.04
CA TYR A 304 20.47 4.32 -14.51
C TYR A 304 19.56 3.30 -15.22
N VAL A 305 20.08 2.61 -16.22
CA VAL A 305 19.32 1.65 -17.03
C VAL A 305 19.45 0.25 -16.45
N ILE A 306 18.34 -0.30 -15.95
CA ILE A 306 18.28 -1.61 -15.30
C ILE A 306 17.75 -2.66 -16.28
N ALA A 307 16.51 -2.51 -16.78
CA ALA A 307 15.94 -3.43 -17.76
C ALA A 307 16.24 -2.96 -19.20
N LYS A 308 17.39 -3.35 -19.73
CA LYS A 308 17.89 -2.89 -21.05
C LYS A 308 16.99 -3.26 -22.22
N ASP A 309 16.20 -4.31 -22.09
CA ASP A 309 15.24 -4.76 -23.12
C ASP A 309 13.79 -4.33 -22.82
N GLY A 310 13.60 -3.49 -21.78
CA GLY A 310 12.28 -3.02 -21.34
C GLY A 310 11.41 -4.11 -20.69
N LYS A 311 11.98 -5.30 -20.40
CA LYS A 311 11.24 -6.41 -19.82
C LYS A 311 11.57 -6.59 -18.34
N PRO A 312 10.59 -7.05 -17.55
CA PRO A 312 10.84 -7.45 -16.18
C PRO A 312 11.86 -8.60 -16.11
N GLY A 313 12.77 -8.53 -15.17
CA GLY A 313 13.72 -9.62 -14.94
C GLY A 313 13.05 -10.87 -14.38
N PRO A 314 13.72 -12.04 -14.48
CA PRO A 314 13.18 -13.33 -14.08
C PRO A 314 12.89 -13.43 -12.57
N ILE A 315 13.67 -12.77 -11.72
CA ILE A 315 13.47 -12.78 -10.26
C ILE A 315 12.24 -11.94 -9.91
N CYS A 316 12.11 -10.73 -10.45
CA CYS A 316 10.91 -9.90 -10.28
C CYS A 316 9.64 -10.66 -10.72
N ARG A 317 9.69 -11.35 -11.86
CA ARG A 317 8.59 -12.18 -12.36
C ARG A 317 8.26 -13.31 -11.38
N LYS A 318 9.26 -14.06 -10.95
CA LYS A 318 9.06 -15.19 -10.02
C LYS A 318 8.50 -14.75 -8.67
N LEU A 319 9.02 -13.67 -8.10
CA LEU A 319 8.49 -13.09 -6.86
C LEU A 319 7.04 -12.62 -7.03
N TYR A 320 6.73 -11.94 -8.13
CA TYR A 320 5.37 -11.49 -8.44
C TYR A 320 4.41 -12.67 -8.57
N ASP A 321 4.73 -13.67 -9.39
CA ASP A 321 3.87 -14.82 -9.65
C ASP A 321 3.66 -15.66 -8.37
N THR A 322 4.71 -15.83 -7.56
CA THR A 322 4.62 -16.55 -6.28
C THR A 322 3.71 -15.83 -5.30
N LEU A 323 3.89 -14.52 -5.10
CA LEU A 323 3.05 -13.77 -4.17
C LEU A 323 1.59 -13.72 -4.63
N ARG A 324 1.35 -13.52 -5.93
CA ARG A 324 -0.01 -13.57 -6.52
C ARG A 324 -0.63 -14.96 -6.34
N GLY A 325 0.15 -16.02 -6.58
CA GLY A 325 -0.31 -17.40 -6.38
C GLY A 325 -0.78 -17.66 -4.95
N ILE A 326 -0.04 -17.16 -3.95
CA ILE A 326 -0.45 -17.25 -2.53
C ILE A 326 -1.73 -16.44 -2.29
N GLN A 327 -1.82 -15.21 -2.80
CA GLN A 327 -2.98 -14.34 -2.63
C GLN A 327 -4.29 -14.95 -3.20
N TYR A 328 -4.20 -15.65 -4.33
CA TYR A 328 -5.34 -16.32 -4.96
C TYR A 328 -5.59 -17.75 -4.45
N GLY A 329 -4.63 -18.33 -3.70
CA GLY A 329 -4.68 -19.70 -3.22
C GLY A 329 -4.30 -20.74 -4.29
N ASP A 330 -3.60 -20.33 -5.34
CA ASP A 330 -3.00 -21.21 -6.34
C ASP A 330 -1.69 -21.85 -5.81
N ILE A 331 -1.04 -21.18 -4.88
CA ILE A 331 0.13 -21.64 -4.13
C ILE A 331 -0.24 -21.71 -2.66
N GLU A 332 0.19 -22.77 -1.98
CA GLU A 332 -0.03 -22.99 -0.57
C GLU A 332 0.58 -21.85 0.27
N ASP A 333 -0.23 -21.30 1.18
CA ASP A 333 0.22 -20.31 2.15
C ASP A 333 0.88 -20.98 3.36
N ARG A 334 2.20 -21.14 3.32
CA ARG A 334 3.01 -21.72 4.41
C ARG A 334 3.26 -20.75 5.57
N TYR A 335 2.83 -19.49 5.43
CA TYR A 335 3.18 -18.43 6.37
C TYR A 335 1.99 -17.95 7.20
N GLY A 336 0.78 -18.43 6.91
CA GLY A 336 -0.44 -17.92 7.54
C GLY A 336 -0.75 -16.45 7.14
N TRP A 337 -0.39 -16.05 5.92
CA TRP A 337 -0.63 -14.67 5.44
C TRP A 337 -2.06 -14.44 4.96
N VAL A 338 -2.78 -15.51 4.69
CA VAL A 338 -4.10 -15.44 4.04
C VAL A 338 -5.20 -15.80 5.03
N THR A 339 -6.13 -14.90 5.22
CA THR A 339 -7.39 -15.18 5.94
C THR A 339 -8.43 -15.59 4.92
N VAL A 340 -8.88 -16.85 4.97
CA VAL A 340 -9.96 -17.38 4.13
C VAL A 340 -11.28 -17.06 4.79
N LEU A 341 -12.22 -16.44 4.04
CA LEU A 341 -13.59 -16.20 4.53
C LEU A 341 -14.45 -17.43 4.29
N GLU A 342 -15.12 -17.87 5.35
CA GLU A 342 -16.09 -18.97 5.33
C GLU A 342 -17.50 -18.48 4.99
#